data_f049c91b41da15cb56fade3e5607fcf7
#
_entry.id   f049c91b41da15cb56fade3e5607fcf7
#
_cell.length_a   1.000
_cell.length_b   1.000
_cell.length_c   1.000
_cell.angle_alpha   90.00
_cell.angle_beta   90.00
_cell.angle_gamma   90.00
#
_symmetry.space_group_name_H-M   'P 1'
#
loop_
_entity.id
_entity.type
_entity.pdbx_description
1 polymer ?
#
loop_
_entity_poly.entity_id
_entity_poly.type
_entity_poly.pdbx_seq_one_letter_code
_entity_poly.pdbx_strand_id
1 'polypeptide(L)'
;SVGNVSVPYIAIQDIPDLYSRGCAAQTISPNGDYKLDAVASILVHEIDESLTDPDLATWFDARGAENADKCAWAFGTSTTLSNGAKWNYQAPGTLTKYYIQMNWLADNKVTDPVTGSACVVTK
;
A
#
# COMPACT_ATOMS: atom_id res chain seq x y z
N SER A 1 10.60 19.44 -11.58
CA SER A 1 9.71 20.46 -12.19
C SER A 1 9.92 20.50 -13.70
N VAL A 2 8.86 20.73 -14.45
CA VAL A 2 8.92 20.94 -15.90
C VAL A 2 8.48 22.38 -16.15
N GLY A 3 9.40 23.22 -16.62
CA GLY A 3 9.18 24.66 -16.64
C GLY A 3 9.03 25.21 -15.20
N ASN A 4 7.96 25.96 -14.95
CA ASN A 4 7.62 26.49 -13.62
C ASN A 4 6.54 25.66 -12.91
N VAL A 5 6.26 24.44 -13.39
CA VAL A 5 5.26 23.55 -12.79
C VAL A 5 5.96 22.49 -11.95
N SER A 6 5.54 22.33 -10.69
CA SER A 6 5.93 21.21 -9.85
C SER A 6 5.14 19.99 -10.29
N VAL A 7 5.85 18.90 -10.58
CA VAL A 7 5.23 17.63 -10.96
C VAL A 7 5.67 16.58 -9.95
N PRO A 8 4.75 16.05 -9.14
CA PRO A 8 5.04 14.91 -8.28
C PRO A 8 5.37 13.69 -9.13
N TYR A 9 6.31 12.87 -8.68
CA TYR A 9 6.66 11.62 -9.34
C TYR A 9 7.01 10.55 -8.30
N ILE A 10 6.79 9.31 -8.66
CA ILE A 10 7.14 8.14 -7.87
C ILE A 10 8.17 7.34 -8.64
N ALA A 11 9.29 6.98 -8.01
CA ALA A 11 10.33 6.14 -8.58
C ALA A 11 10.40 4.82 -7.80
N ILE A 12 9.97 3.72 -8.41
CA ILE A 12 10.06 2.38 -7.84
C ILE A 12 11.11 1.61 -8.60
N GLN A 13 12.14 1.16 -7.88
CA GLN A 13 13.22 0.36 -8.47
C GLN A 13 12.90 -1.14 -8.38
N ASP A 14 13.15 -1.85 -9.47
CA ASP A 14 13.24 -3.32 -9.41
C ASP A 14 14.62 -3.72 -8.85
N ILE A 15 14.67 -3.94 -7.55
CA ILE A 15 15.88 -4.41 -6.86
C ILE A 15 15.61 -5.83 -6.35
N PRO A 16 16.04 -6.87 -7.08
CA PRO A 16 15.71 -8.25 -6.76
C PRO A 16 15.99 -8.68 -5.32
N ASP A 17 17.07 -8.16 -4.72
CA ASP A 17 17.46 -8.49 -3.35
C ASP A 17 16.65 -7.76 -2.27
N LEU A 18 15.99 -6.66 -2.57
CA LEU A 18 15.15 -5.96 -1.59
C LEU A 18 13.86 -6.71 -1.29
N TYR A 19 13.32 -7.45 -2.25
CA TYR A 19 12.11 -8.24 -2.03
C TYR A 19 12.32 -9.35 -1.01
N SER A 20 13.50 -9.98 -1.03
CA SER A 20 13.86 -10.98 -0.03
C SER A 20 14.19 -10.39 1.34
N ARG A 21 14.42 -9.07 1.43
CA ARG A 21 14.86 -8.35 2.64
C ARG A 21 13.77 -7.49 3.30
N GLY A 22 12.52 -7.64 2.92
CA GLY A 22 11.43 -6.96 3.62
C GLY A 22 10.57 -6.02 2.79
N CYS A 23 10.73 -5.97 1.46
CA CYS A 23 9.83 -5.18 0.59
C CYS A 23 8.64 -5.99 0.08
N ALA A 24 8.53 -7.27 0.40
CA ALA A 24 7.42 -8.12 0.03
C ALA A 24 6.73 -8.68 1.29
N ALA A 25 5.42 -8.54 1.38
CA ALA A 25 4.62 -9.08 2.47
C ALA A 25 4.53 -10.62 2.45
N GLN A 26 4.76 -11.21 1.29
CA GLN A 26 4.76 -12.65 1.06
C GLN A 26 5.61 -12.99 -0.16
N THR A 27 6.05 -14.26 -0.22
CA THR A 27 6.86 -14.79 -1.33
C THR A 27 6.07 -15.73 -2.24
N ILE A 28 4.77 -15.89 -1.98
CA ILE A 28 3.84 -16.64 -2.81
C ILE A 28 2.88 -15.64 -3.43
N SER A 29 2.76 -15.66 -4.76
CA SER A 29 1.98 -14.68 -5.51
C SER A 29 0.55 -15.15 -5.77
N PRO A 30 -0.48 -14.29 -5.60
CA PRO A 30 -1.81 -14.53 -6.13
C PRO A 30 -1.88 -14.42 -7.66
N ASN A 31 -0.90 -13.78 -8.32
CA ASN A 31 -0.90 -13.47 -9.75
C ASN A 31 0.25 -14.15 -10.53
N GLY A 32 1.16 -14.87 -9.86
CA GLY A 32 2.28 -15.58 -10.48
C GLY A 32 3.65 -14.93 -10.28
N ASP A 33 3.72 -13.64 -9.94
CA ASP A 33 4.98 -12.93 -9.64
C ASP A 33 4.86 -12.10 -8.36
N TYR A 34 5.43 -12.61 -7.25
CA TYR A 34 5.35 -11.94 -5.95
C TYR A 34 6.12 -10.61 -5.90
N LYS A 35 7.09 -10.40 -6.79
CA LYS A 35 7.84 -9.14 -6.85
C LYS A 35 6.95 -8.03 -7.41
N LEU A 36 6.25 -8.31 -8.49
CA LEU A 36 5.27 -7.38 -9.05
C LEU A 36 4.11 -7.11 -8.09
N ASP A 37 3.66 -8.11 -7.35
CA ASP A 37 2.64 -7.92 -6.32
C ASP A 37 3.15 -7.03 -5.18
N ALA A 38 4.42 -7.16 -4.79
CA ALA A 38 5.05 -6.30 -3.80
C ALA A 38 5.17 -4.85 -4.29
N VAL A 39 5.56 -4.65 -5.55
CA VAL A 39 5.59 -3.33 -6.19
C VAL A 39 4.22 -2.69 -6.17
N ALA A 40 3.16 -3.44 -6.43
CA ALA A 40 1.80 -2.91 -6.38
C ALA A 40 1.42 -2.39 -4.99
N SER A 41 1.81 -3.09 -3.92
CA SER A 41 1.57 -2.63 -2.54
C SER A 41 2.35 -1.35 -2.21
N ILE A 42 3.62 -1.28 -2.59
CA ILE A 42 4.46 -0.08 -2.40
C ILE A 42 3.90 1.08 -3.22
N LEU A 43 3.52 0.84 -4.47
CA LEU A 43 2.98 1.88 -5.35
C LEU A 43 1.69 2.50 -4.77
N VAL A 44 0.80 1.70 -4.20
CA VAL A 44 -0.42 2.21 -3.55
C VAL A 44 -0.07 3.09 -2.36
N HIS A 45 0.91 2.71 -1.53
CA HIS A 45 1.43 3.50 -0.42
C HIS A 45 1.90 4.88 -0.90
N GLU A 46 2.83 4.93 -1.84
CA GLU A 46 3.42 6.15 -2.37
C GLU A 46 2.40 7.05 -3.12
N ILE A 47 1.43 6.44 -3.82
CA ILE A 47 0.35 7.21 -4.47
C ILE A 47 -0.52 7.90 -3.43
N ASP A 48 -0.89 7.21 -2.34
CA ASP A 48 -1.72 7.79 -1.30
C ASP A 48 -1.00 8.98 -0.64
N GLU A 49 0.28 8.85 -0.34
CA GLU A 49 1.09 9.95 0.20
C GLU A 49 1.24 11.11 -0.78
N SER A 50 1.51 10.82 -2.05
CA SER A 50 1.58 11.86 -3.10
C SER A 50 0.27 12.62 -3.28
N LEU A 51 -0.87 12.01 -2.99
CA LEU A 51 -2.19 12.65 -3.07
C LEU A 51 -2.52 13.45 -1.81
N THR A 52 -2.08 13.01 -0.65
CA THR A 52 -2.39 13.63 0.64
C THR A 52 -1.35 14.66 1.05
N ASP A 53 -0.08 14.48 0.67
CA ASP A 53 1.03 15.38 0.99
C ASP A 53 1.97 15.65 -0.20
N PRO A 54 1.48 16.23 -1.31
CA PRO A 54 2.26 16.42 -2.52
C PRO A 54 3.46 17.36 -2.37
N ASP A 55 3.46 18.21 -1.36
CA ASP A 55 4.48 19.21 -1.11
C ASP A 55 5.26 18.99 0.20
N LEU A 56 5.10 17.85 0.85
CA LEU A 56 5.69 17.50 2.15
C LEU A 56 5.36 18.54 3.24
N ALA A 57 4.12 19.00 3.29
CA ALA A 57 3.67 20.08 4.16
C ALA A 57 2.34 19.80 4.87
N THR A 58 1.71 18.66 4.60
CA THR A 58 0.36 18.32 5.11
C THR A 58 0.25 16.84 5.46
N TRP A 59 -0.79 16.48 6.20
CA TRP A 59 -1.16 15.07 6.47
C TRP A 59 -0.09 14.16 7.09
N PHE A 60 0.83 14.72 7.86
CA PHE A 60 1.76 13.94 8.67
C PHE A 60 1.54 14.16 10.17
N ASP A 61 1.87 13.19 10.97
CA ASP A 61 1.80 13.29 12.43
C ASP A 61 3.04 13.98 13.03
N ALA A 62 3.04 14.16 14.34
CA ALA A 62 4.15 14.82 15.06
C ALA A 62 5.50 14.09 14.94
N ARG A 63 5.52 12.86 14.43
CA ARG A 63 6.73 12.06 14.17
C ARG A 63 7.14 12.07 12.70
N GLY A 64 6.36 12.74 11.84
CA GLY A 64 6.56 12.81 10.41
C GLY A 64 6.00 11.62 9.64
N ALA A 65 5.18 10.77 10.27
CA ALA A 65 4.52 9.66 9.57
C ALA A 65 3.33 10.18 8.75
N GLU A 66 3.37 9.95 7.44
CA GLU A 66 2.32 10.30 6.50
C GLU A 66 1.13 9.33 6.57
N ASN A 67 0.18 9.45 5.66
CA ASN A 67 -1.05 8.66 5.69
C ASN A 67 -0.77 7.15 5.64
N ALA A 68 -0.07 6.70 4.62
CA ALA A 68 0.22 5.28 4.42
C ALA A 68 1.23 4.73 5.45
N ASP A 69 2.20 5.55 5.88
CA ASP A 69 3.15 5.23 6.93
C ASP A 69 2.48 4.81 8.25
N LYS A 70 1.37 5.47 8.59
CA LYS A 70 0.61 5.14 9.81
C LYS A 70 0.03 3.73 9.77
N CYS A 71 -0.11 3.16 8.60
CA CYS A 71 -0.62 1.82 8.34
C CYS A 71 0.41 0.89 7.68
N ALA A 72 1.68 1.30 7.67
CA ALA A 72 2.75 0.51 7.08
C ALA A 72 2.79 -0.92 7.64
N TRP A 73 2.89 -1.90 6.75
CA TRP A 73 2.87 -3.34 7.07
C TRP A 73 1.58 -3.85 7.72
N ALA A 74 0.53 -3.05 7.79
CA ALA A 74 -0.79 -3.49 8.19
C ALA A 74 -1.60 -3.90 6.96
N PHE A 75 -2.11 -5.14 6.93
CA PHE A 75 -2.81 -5.72 5.78
C PHE A 75 -4.27 -6.08 6.09
N GLY A 76 -4.69 -6.03 7.35
CA GLY A 76 -6.05 -6.29 7.79
C GLY A 76 -6.53 -7.72 7.45
N THR A 77 -7.83 -7.83 7.24
CA THR A 77 -8.46 -9.09 6.86
C THR A 77 -8.03 -9.53 5.47
N SER A 78 -7.61 -10.77 5.33
CA SER A 78 -7.18 -11.34 4.06
C SER A 78 -7.80 -12.71 3.79
N THR A 79 -7.89 -13.07 2.52
CA THR A 79 -8.28 -14.40 2.05
C THR A 79 -7.04 -15.13 1.55
N THR A 80 -6.98 -16.44 1.80
CA THR A 80 -5.89 -17.31 1.31
C THR A 80 -6.36 -18.11 0.10
N LEU A 81 -5.60 -18.12 -0.97
CA LEU A 81 -5.81 -18.93 -2.15
C LEU A 81 -5.29 -20.36 -1.94
N SER A 82 -5.65 -21.28 -2.83
CA SER A 82 -5.23 -22.70 -2.78
C SER A 82 -3.72 -22.90 -2.85
N ASN A 83 -2.99 -21.94 -3.47
CA ASN A 83 -1.52 -21.96 -3.52
C ASN A 83 -0.86 -21.40 -2.24
N GLY A 84 -1.65 -20.94 -1.26
CA GLY A 84 -1.16 -20.32 -0.02
C GLY A 84 -0.98 -18.80 -0.08
N ALA A 85 -1.14 -18.17 -1.24
CA ALA A 85 -1.03 -16.72 -1.37
C ALA A 85 -2.20 -16.01 -0.68
N LYS A 86 -1.91 -14.95 0.05
CA LYS A 86 -2.91 -14.06 0.65
C LYS A 86 -3.26 -12.93 -0.30
N TRP A 87 -4.48 -12.44 -0.19
CA TRP A 87 -4.93 -11.24 -0.85
C TRP A 87 -6.00 -10.53 -0.01
N ASN A 88 -6.11 -9.21 -0.15
CA ASN A 88 -7.09 -8.37 0.54
C ASN A 88 -7.76 -7.36 -0.41
N TYR A 89 -7.28 -7.24 -1.63
CA TYR A 89 -7.84 -6.35 -2.65
C TYR A 89 -7.96 -7.05 -4.01
N GLN A 90 -9.09 -6.88 -4.68
CA GLN A 90 -9.28 -7.31 -6.07
C GLN A 90 -9.53 -6.09 -6.94
N ALA A 91 -8.73 -5.94 -7.99
CA ALA A 91 -8.87 -4.81 -8.91
C ALA A 91 -10.25 -4.85 -9.61
N PRO A 92 -11.02 -3.74 -9.57
CA PRO A 92 -12.37 -3.68 -10.15
C PRO A 92 -12.39 -4.11 -11.62
N GLY A 93 -13.37 -4.93 -12.00
CA GLY A 93 -13.53 -5.42 -13.38
C GLY A 93 -12.50 -6.46 -13.82
N THR A 94 -11.66 -6.96 -12.92
CA THR A 94 -10.63 -7.97 -13.21
C THR A 94 -10.69 -9.15 -12.24
N LEU A 95 -9.91 -10.19 -12.52
CA LEU A 95 -9.66 -11.29 -11.57
C LEU A 95 -8.35 -11.12 -10.80
N THR A 96 -7.61 -10.02 -11.05
CA THR A 96 -6.31 -9.74 -10.44
C THR A 96 -6.49 -9.41 -8.95
N LYS A 97 -5.74 -10.09 -8.12
CA LYS A 97 -5.81 -9.98 -6.66
C LYS A 97 -4.48 -9.51 -6.11
N TYR A 98 -4.52 -8.63 -5.13
CA TYR A 98 -3.33 -8.08 -4.50
C TYR A 98 -3.38 -8.22 -2.99
N TYR A 99 -2.22 -8.29 -2.37
CA TYR A 99 -2.03 -8.20 -0.93
C TYR A 99 -1.34 -6.86 -0.65
N ILE A 100 -2.16 -5.80 -0.46
CA ILE A 100 -1.69 -4.42 -0.33
C ILE A 100 -1.80 -3.94 1.11
N GLN A 101 -0.92 -3.04 1.49
CA GLN A 101 -0.97 -2.35 2.76
C GLN A 101 -2.24 -1.50 2.85
N MET A 102 -2.72 -1.35 4.08
CA MET A 102 -3.82 -0.43 4.40
C MET A 102 -3.32 1.01 4.45
N ASN A 103 -4.23 1.95 4.24
CA ASN A 103 -3.99 3.38 4.39
C ASN A 103 -4.82 3.93 5.54
N TRP A 104 -4.39 5.05 6.12
CA TRP A 104 -5.10 5.69 7.22
C TRP A 104 -6.35 6.40 6.71
N LEU A 105 -7.50 6.05 7.30
CA LEU A 105 -8.75 6.78 7.09
C LEU A 105 -8.99 7.72 8.26
N ALA A 106 -9.02 9.02 8.00
CA ALA A 106 -9.27 10.05 9.01
C ALA A 106 -10.74 10.10 9.51
N ASP A 107 -11.58 9.18 9.07
CA ASP A 107 -12.95 9.01 9.56
C ASP A 107 -12.96 8.05 10.75
N ASN A 108 -13.11 8.60 11.96
CA ASN A 108 -13.16 7.82 13.20
C ASN A 108 -14.33 6.83 13.31
N LYS A 109 -15.20 6.77 12.30
CA LYS A 109 -16.35 5.85 12.25
C LYS A 109 -16.04 4.54 11.54
N VAL A 110 -14.94 4.49 10.81
CA VAL A 110 -14.52 3.30 10.07
C VAL A 110 -13.25 2.76 10.69
N THR A 111 -13.31 1.54 11.17
CA THR A 111 -12.17 0.82 11.72
C THR A 111 -12.05 -0.54 11.07
N ASP A 112 -10.84 -1.01 10.90
CA ASP A 112 -10.60 -2.39 10.50
C ASP A 112 -11.15 -3.35 11.57
N PRO A 113 -12.00 -4.32 11.21
CA PRO A 113 -12.66 -5.19 12.17
C PRO A 113 -11.71 -6.15 12.90
N VAL A 114 -10.50 -6.36 12.38
CA VAL A 114 -9.49 -7.24 12.97
C VAL A 114 -8.57 -6.48 13.91
N THR A 115 -8.11 -5.31 13.48
CA THR A 115 -7.11 -4.53 14.24
C THR A 115 -7.73 -3.46 15.13
N GLY A 116 -8.99 -3.08 14.89
CA GLY A 116 -9.64 -1.96 15.58
C GLY A 116 -9.02 -0.61 15.23
N SER A 117 -8.20 -0.54 14.19
CA SER A 117 -7.51 0.67 13.77
C SER A 117 -8.27 1.39 12.66
N ALA A 118 -7.96 2.67 12.42
CA ALA A 118 -8.46 3.43 11.29
C ALA A 118 -7.73 3.08 9.97
N CYS A 119 -6.92 2.02 9.93
CA CYS A 119 -6.29 1.53 8.73
C CYS A 119 -7.27 0.69 7.90
N VAL A 120 -7.43 1.03 6.63
CA VAL A 120 -8.36 0.35 5.70
C VAL A 120 -7.68 0.09 4.35
N VAL A 121 -8.11 -0.96 3.64
CA VAL A 121 -7.61 -1.27 2.28
C VAL A 121 -8.35 -0.43 1.26
N THR A 122 -9.67 -0.40 1.36
CA THR A 122 -10.57 0.39 0.49
C THR A 122 -11.80 0.77 1.28
N LYS A 123 -12.47 1.79 0.80
CA LYS A 123 -13.77 2.22 1.31
C LYS A 123 -14.89 1.65 0.46
#